data_bc592251c916d7fbde20ea5cf394c4f4
#
_entry.id   bc592251c916d7fbde20ea5cf394c4f4
#
_cell.length_a   1.000
_cell.length_b   1.000
_cell.length_c   1.000
_cell.angle_alpha   90.00
_cell.angle_beta   90.00
_cell.angle_gamma   90.00
#
_symmetry.space_group_name_H-M   'P 1'
#
loop_
_entity.id
_entity.type
_entity.pdbx_description
1 polymer ?
#
loop_
_entity_poly.entity_id
_entity_poly.type
_entity_poly.pdbx_seq_one_letter_code
_entity_poly.pdbx_strand_id
1 'polypeptide(L)'
;MALKRASHAVYDTKYHFVWAPKYRKWILRGDIQERVKSIFHEIAIANEFEIDTMEVAADHVHIFLSFPPSYSISRVVAMLKSISVSVIFREYPGVKKQLWGGEFWEDGYFVRTVGDKVTAEVIRKYIEYHRHQEKTPKQLELF
;
A
#
# COMPACT_ATOMS: atom_id res chain seq x y z
N MET A 1 18.40 12.18 7.64
CA MET A 1 17.85 10.91 7.22
C MET A 1 18.95 9.93 6.91
N ALA A 2 18.82 8.73 7.39
CA ALA A 2 19.86 7.73 7.21
C ALA A 2 19.87 7.18 5.78
N LEU A 3 21.05 7.02 5.23
CA LEU A 3 21.25 6.33 3.97
C LEU A 3 21.00 4.84 4.17
N LYS A 4 20.45 4.20 3.16
CA LYS A 4 20.21 2.77 3.16
C LYS A 4 21.21 2.05 2.27
N ARG A 5 21.44 0.79 2.56
CA ARG A 5 22.45 0.00 1.84
C ARG A 5 21.85 -1.31 1.34
N ALA A 6 22.21 -1.65 0.11
CA ALA A 6 21.98 -2.98 -0.45
C ALA A 6 23.34 -3.53 -0.89
N SER A 7 23.41 -4.76 -1.40
CA SER A 7 24.69 -5.40 -1.68
C SER A 7 25.58 -4.62 -2.65
N HIS A 8 25.01 -3.88 -3.58
CA HIS A 8 25.76 -3.09 -4.57
C HIS A 8 25.29 -1.66 -4.67
N ALA A 9 24.60 -1.14 -3.65
CA ALA A 9 24.06 0.20 -3.72
C ALA A 9 23.90 0.84 -2.36
N VAL A 10 24.03 2.17 -2.35
CA VAL A 10 23.60 3.02 -1.24
C VAL A 10 22.47 3.88 -1.80
N TYR A 11 21.37 3.97 -1.09
CA TYR A 11 20.21 4.65 -1.62
C TYR A 11 19.45 5.42 -0.54
N ASP A 12 18.66 6.37 -1.01
CA ASP A 12 17.82 7.20 -0.15
C ASP A 12 16.58 7.57 -0.94
N THR A 13 15.80 6.54 -1.28
CA THR A 13 14.58 6.70 -2.07
C THR A 13 13.38 6.35 -1.22
N LYS A 14 12.35 7.16 -1.32
CA LYS A 14 11.08 6.93 -0.65
C LYS A 14 9.95 7.20 -1.60
N TYR A 15 8.91 6.39 -1.47
CA TYR A 15 7.73 6.48 -2.33
C TYR A 15 6.48 6.44 -1.48
N HIS A 16 5.51 7.20 -1.91
CA HIS A 16 4.16 7.14 -1.33
C HIS A 16 3.27 6.41 -2.32
N PHE A 17 2.71 5.29 -1.88
CA PHE A 17 1.81 4.47 -2.69
C PHE A 17 0.40 4.55 -2.16
N VAL A 18 -0.57 4.56 -3.08
CA VAL A 18 -1.99 4.47 -2.73
C VAL A 18 -2.67 3.50 -3.68
N TRP A 19 -3.48 2.61 -3.15
CA TRP A 19 -4.38 1.79 -3.97
C TRP A 19 -5.61 1.39 -3.15
N ALA A 20 -6.59 0.80 -3.82
CA ALA A 20 -7.87 0.52 -3.21
C ALA A 20 -8.33 -0.91 -3.45
N PRO A 21 -9.20 -1.45 -2.59
CA PRO A 21 -9.85 -2.72 -2.88
C PRO A 21 -10.80 -2.59 -4.07
N LYS A 22 -11.04 -3.69 -4.75
CA LYS A 22 -11.74 -3.74 -6.04
C LYS A 22 -13.08 -3.00 -6.04
N TYR A 23 -13.85 -3.17 -5.01
CA TYR A 23 -15.18 -2.60 -4.96
C TYR A 23 -15.33 -1.50 -3.93
N ARG A 24 -14.24 -1.09 -3.29
CA ARG A 24 -14.24 -0.06 -2.25
C ARG A 24 -15.29 -0.31 -1.18
N LYS A 25 -15.61 -1.56 -0.92
CA LYS A 25 -16.64 -1.91 0.04
C LYS A 25 -16.01 -2.47 1.28
N TRP A 26 -15.74 -1.68 2.22
CA TRP A 26 -15.53 -2.07 3.61
C TRP A 26 -14.90 -3.44 3.86
N ILE A 27 -14.10 -3.94 2.92
CA ILE A 27 -13.41 -5.19 3.10
C ILE A 27 -12.26 -5.01 4.09
N LEU A 28 -11.66 -3.83 4.05
CA LEU A 28 -10.54 -3.49 4.91
C LEU A 28 -11.02 -2.99 6.26
N ARG A 29 -11.59 -3.86 7.05
CA ARG A 29 -11.99 -3.55 8.42
C ARG A 29 -11.78 -4.72 9.35
N GLY A 30 -11.76 -4.40 10.64
CA GLY A 30 -11.64 -5.39 11.69
C GLY A 30 -10.41 -6.26 11.52
N ASP A 31 -10.59 -7.55 11.61
CA ASP A 31 -9.49 -8.51 11.55
C ASP A 31 -8.77 -8.48 10.21
N ILE A 32 -9.50 -8.27 9.13
CA ILE A 32 -8.89 -8.24 7.79
C ILE A 32 -7.98 -7.03 7.64
N GLN A 33 -8.43 -5.88 8.12
CA GLN A 33 -7.63 -4.67 8.11
C GLN A 33 -6.31 -4.87 8.86
N GLU A 34 -6.39 -5.41 10.06
CA GLU A 34 -5.20 -5.66 10.88
C GLU A 34 -4.31 -6.72 10.24
N ARG A 35 -4.91 -7.75 9.65
CA ARG A 35 -4.12 -8.79 8.99
C ARG A 35 -3.40 -8.26 7.76
N VAL A 36 -4.04 -7.41 6.96
CA VAL A 36 -3.39 -6.77 5.80
C VAL A 36 -2.17 -5.97 6.26
N LYS A 37 -2.31 -5.19 7.33
CA LYS A 37 -1.18 -4.45 7.88
C LYS A 37 -0.03 -5.37 8.26
N SER A 38 -0.33 -6.44 8.97
CA SER A 38 0.71 -7.36 9.41
C SER A 38 1.39 -8.06 8.23
N ILE A 39 0.63 -8.39 7.19
CA ILE A 39 1.19 -9.00 5.99
C ILE A 39 2.17 -8.04 5.31
N PHE A 40 1.80 -6.78 5.17
CA PHE A 40 2.69 -5.79 4.56
C PHE A 40 3.99 -5.64 5.36
N HIS A 41 3.91 -5.65 6.68
CA HIS A 41 5.11 -5.63 7.51
C HIS A 41 5.96 -6.90 7.33
N GLU A 42 5.32 -8.05 7.23
CA GLU A 42 6.02 -9.31 7.00
C GLU A 42 6.76 -9.30 5.66
N ILE A 43 6.11 -8.79 4.62
CA ILE A 43 6.74 -8.67 3.29
C ILE A 43 7.93 -7.71 3.36
N ALA A 44 7.76 -6.60 4.05
CA ALA A 44 8.82 -5.61 4.19
C ALA A 44 10.04 -6.19 4.88
N ILE A 45 9.84 -6.90 5.98
CA ILE A 45 10.93 -7.52 6.71
C ILE A 45 11.64 -8.57 5.84
N ALA A 46 10.88 -9.40 5.13
CA ALA A 46 11.44 -10.46 4.33
C ALA A 46 12.25 -9.95 3.13
N ASN A 47 11.97 -8.76 2.65
CA ASN A 47 12.58 -8.23 1.43
C ASN A 47 13.41 -6.97 1.67
N GLU A 48 13.67 -6.64 2.92
CA GLU A 48 14.46 -5.47 3.29
C GLU A 48 13.83 -4.15 2.81
N PHE A 49 12.51 -4.10 2.76
CA PHE A 49 11.78 -2.85 2.57
C PHE A 49 11.63 -2.17 3.92
N GLU A 50 11.56 -0.85 3.91
CA GLU A 50 11.32 -0.08 5.12
C GLU A 50 10.02 0.69 4.97
N ILE A 51 9.09 0.43 5.89
CA ILE A 51 7.83 1.15 5.94
C ILE A 51 7.96 2.26 6.97
N ASP A 52 7.91 3.51 6.51
CA ASP A 52 7.93 4.66 7.42
C ASP A 52 6.56 4.92 8.01
N THR A 53 5.55 4.89 7.16
CA THR A 53 4.18 5.15 7.56
C THR A 53 3.25 4.30 6.73
N MET A 54 2.22 3.77 7.35
CA MET A 54 1.21 3.00 6.65
C MET A 54 -0.14 3.25 7.27
N GLU A 55 -1.14 3.42 6.43
CA GLU A 55 -2.53 3.48 6.87
C GLU A 55 -3.35 2.58 5.97
N VAL A 56 -4.07 1.66 6.58
CA VAL A 56 -5.03 0.83 5.88
C VAL A 56 -6.41 1.33 6.31
N ALA A 57 -7.01 2.16 5.49
CA ALA A 57 -8.34 2.68 5.72
C ALA A 57 -9.37 1.68 5.19
N ALA A 58 -10.64 1.93 5.45
CA ALA A 58 -11.70 0.99 5.06
C ALA A 58 -11.76 0.77 3.55
N ASP A 59 -11.39 1.74 2.76
CA ASP A 59 -11.56 1.71 1.31
C ASP A 59 -10.29 2.04 0.53
N HIS A 60 -9.15 2.17 1.18
CA HIS A 60 -7.88 2.40 0.49
C HIS A 60 -6.69 2.18 1.41
N VAL A 61 -5.52 2.05 0.81
CA VAL A 61 -4.26 1.84 1.50
C VAL A 61 -3.31 2.97 1.13
N HIS A 62 -2.60 3.51 2.13
CA HIS A 62 -1.47 4.41 1.94
C HIS A 62 -0.25 3.76 2.53
N ILE A 63 0.83 3.68 1.78
CA ILE A 63 2.10 3.18 2.31
C ILE A 63 3.22 4.13 1.88
N PHE A 64 3.99 4.57 2.87
CA PHE A 64 5.20 5.34 2.63
C PHE A 64 6.38 4.39 2.80
N LEU A 65 7.05 4.05 1.71
CA LEU A 65 7.90 2.89 1.62
C LEU A 65 9.22 3.20 0.94
N SER A 66 10.29 2.61 1.47
CA SER A 66 11.61 2.61 0.86
C SER A 66 12.01 1.17 0.56
N PHE A 67 12.63 0.93 -0.58
CA PHE A 67 13.04 -0.42 -0.97
C PHE A 67 14.33 -0.37 -1.79
N PRO A 68 15.09 -1.49 -1.82
CA PRO A 68 16.34 -1.53 -2.57
C PRO A 68 16.13 -1.25 -4.06
N PRO A 69 17.07 -0.54 -4.71
CA PRO A 69 16.90 -0.15 -6.11
C PRO A 69 16.88 -1.31 -7.11
N SER A 70 17.18 -2.52 -6.65
CA SER A 70 17.02 -3.71 -7.50
C SER A 70 15.57 -4.07 -7.76
N TYR A 71 14.63 -3.50 -7.00
CA TYR A 71 13.21 -3.72 -7.22
C TYR A 71 12.63 -2.57 -8.03
N SER A 72 11.78 -2.88 -9.00
CA SER A 72 11.00 -1.85 -9.68
C SER A 72 9.79 -1.48 -8.84
N ILE A 73 9.25 -0.29 -9.08
CA ILE A 73 8.04 0.17 -8.42
C ILE A 73 6.89 -0.82 -8.66
N SER A 74 6.70 -1.22 -9.91
CA SER A 74 5.61 -2.14 -10.25
C SER A 74 5.77 -3.50 -9.59
N ARG A 75 7.00 -3.98 -9.45
CA ARG A 75 7.25 -5.26 -8.79
C ARG A 75 6.90 -5.20 -7.31
N VAL A 76 7.25 -4.10 -6.65
CA VAL A 76 6.95 -3.94 -5.23
C VAL A 76 5.44 -3.94 -5.00
N VAL A 77 4.69 -3.17 -5.81
CA VAL A 77 3.24 -3.13 -5.69
C VAL A 77 2.64 -4.50 -5.98
N ALA A 78 3.13 -5.18 -7.01
CA ALA A 78 2.65 -6.52 -7.36
C ALA A 78 2.86 -7.51 -6.21
N MET A 79 4.01 -7.44 -5.55
CA MET A 79 4.29 -8.31 -4.40
C MET A 79 3.34 -8.03 -3.25
N LEU A 80 3.16 -6.75 -2.89
CA LEU A 80 2.28 -6.39 -1.80
C LEU A 80 0.85 -6.83 -2.08
N LYS A 81 0.37 -6.60 -3.29
CA LYS A 81 -0.99 -6.99 -3.66
C LYS A 81 -1.18 -8.50 -3.73
N SER A 82 -0.30 -9.19 -4.46
CA SER A 82 -0.50 -10.62 -4.70
C SER A 82 -0.33 -11.47 -3.44
N ILE A 83 0.67 -11.16 -2.64
CA ILE A 83 0.90 -11.92 -1.42
C ILE A 83 -0.22 -11.67 -0.41
N SER A 84 -0.65 -10.42 -0.26
CA SER A 84 -1.75 -10.11 0.67
C SER A 84 -3.04 -10.83 0.27
N VAL A 85 -3.38 -10.84 -1.02
CA VAL A 85 -4.58 -11.53 -1.49
C VAL A 85 -4.49 -13.03 -1.22
N SER A 86 -3.33 -13.62 -1.52
CA SER A 86 -3.14 -15.06 -1.31
C SER A 86 -3.35 -15.44 0.16
N VAL A 87 -2.77 -14.67 1.07
CA VAL A 87 -2.90 -14.95 2.50
C VAL A 87 -4.32 -14.72 2.99
N ILE A 88 -4.94 -13.59 2.60
CA ILE A 88 -6.28 -13.25 3.04
C ILE A 88 -7.29 -14.29 2.54
N PHE A 89 -7.20 -14.69 1.29
CA PHE A 89 -8.15 -15.69 0.75
C PHE A 89 -7.98 -17.05 1.41
N ARG A 90 -6.75 -17.39 1.80
CA ARG A 90 -6.50 -18.64 2.51
C ARG A 90 -7.03 -18.62 3.94
N GLU A 91 -6.81 -17.51 4.63
CA GLU A 91 -7.20 -17.38 6.04
C GLU A 91 -8.67 -16.99 6.23
N TYR A 92 -9.23 -16.31 5.24
CA TYR A 92 -10.61 -15.81 5.29
C TYR A 92 -11.36 -16.22 4.01
N PRO A 93 -11.63 -17.52 3.85
CA PRO A 93 -12.26 -17.98 2.60
C PRO A 93 -13.61 -17.34 2.29
N GLY A 94 -14.32 -16.87 3.30
CA GLY A 94 -15.57 -16.16 3.11
C GLY A 94 -15.41 -14.84 2.36
N VAL A 95 -14.25 -14.21 2.48
CA VAL A 95 -13.98 -12.95 1.77
C VAL A 95 -13.97 -13.17 0.27
N LYS A 96 -13.32 -14.24 -0.19
CA LYS A 96 -13.26 -14.54 -1.62
C LYS A 96 -14.66 -14.75 -2.18
N LYS A 97 -15.53 -15.40 -1.42
CA LYS A 97 -16.91 -15.66 -1.86
C LYS A 97 -17.72 -14.37 -1.99
N GLN A 98 -17.41 -13.37 -1.18
CA GLN A 98 -18.11 -12.08 -1.21
C GLN A 98 -17.64 -11.20 -2.36
N LEU A 99 -16.48 -11.49 -2.93
CA LEU A 99 -15.90 -10.67 -3.99
C LEU A 99 -16.25 -11.23 -5.35
N TRP A 100 -17.04 -10.46 -6.07
CA TRP A 100 -17.41 -10.78 -7.44
C TRP A 100 -16.15 -10.88 -8.30
N GLY A 101 -15.95 -12.01 -8.98
CA GLY A 101 -14.79 -12.22 -9.81
C GLY A 101 -13.54 -12.60 -9.04
N GLY A 102 -13.59 -12.67 -7.71
CA GLY A 102 -12.46 -13.10 -6.90
C GLY A 102 -11.30 -12.14 -6.81
N GLU A 103 -11.51 -10.87 -7.15
CA GLU A 103 -10.46 -9.86 -7.08
C GLU A 103 -10.59 -9.02 -5.81
N PHE A 104 -9.51 -8.92 -5.06
CA PHE A 104 -9.47 -8.16 -3.81
C PHE A 104 -9.09 -6.71 -4.04
N TRP A 105 -8.05 -6.47 -4.83
CA TRP A 105 -7.54 -5.12 -5.11
C TRP A 105 -7.94 -4.65 -6.49
N GLU A 106 -8.20 -3.34 -6.63
CA GLU A 106 -8.37 -2.74 -7.94
C GLU A 106 -7.07 -2.83 -8.72
N ASP A 107 -7.15 -2.80 -10.04
CA ASP A 107 -5.98 -2.64 -10.88
C ASP A 107 -5.41 -1.24 -10.67
N GLY A 108 -4.09 -1.15 -10.78
CA GLY A 108 -3.44 0.13 -10.70
C GLY A 108 -3.10 0.58 -9.30
N TYR A 109 -2.41 1.70 -9.25
CA TYR A 109 -1.97 2.33 -8.03
C TYR A 109 -1.51 3.76 -8.34
N PHE A 110 -1.49 4.59 -7.31
CA PHE A 110 -0.83 5.88 -7.38
C PHE A 110 0.54 5.76 -6.72
N VAL A 111 1.56 6.37 -7.32
CA VAL A 111 2.89 6.43 -6.69
C VAL A 111 3.48 7.81 -6.86
N ARG A 112 4.15 8.26 -5.82
CA ARG A 112 4.84 9.54 -5.82
C ARG A 112 6.15 9.39 -5.06
N THR A 113 7.23 9.97 -5.59
CA THR A 113 8.49 10.07 -4.85
C THR A 113 8.36 11.16 -3.79
N VAL A 114 9.06 10.98 -2.68
CA VAL A 114 9.00 11.92 -1.57
C VAL A 114 10.40 12.39 -1.23
N GLY A 115 10.56 13.71 -1.12
CA GLY A 115 11.82 14.31 -0.69
C GLY A 115 11.76 14.67 0.79
N ASP A 116 12.93 14.97 1.36
CA ASP A 116 13.06 15.21 2.79
C ASP A 116 12.24 16.41 3.28
N LYS A 117 12.23 17.49 2.51
CA LYS A 117 11.67 18.76 2.98
C LYS A 117 10.16 18.84 2.92
N VAL A 118 9.52 18.08 2.05
CA VAL A 118 8.09 18.19 1.83
C VAL A 118 7.32 16.99 2.32
N THR A 119 8.02 16.01 2.86
CA THR A 119 7.48 14.69 3.12
C THR A 119 6.26 14.70 4.04
N ALA A 120 6.45 15.18 5.27
CA ALA A 120 5.39 15.08 6.28
C ALA A 120 4.16 15.90 5.89
N GLU A 121 4.38 17.12 5.40
CA GLU A 121 3.28 18.00 5.07
C GLU A 121 2.51 17.50 3.85
N VAL A 122 3.22 17.08 2.81
CA VAL A 122 2.59 16.58 1.58
C VAL A 122 1.79 15.32 1.87
N ILE A 123 2.35 14.40 2.62
CA ILE A 123 1.65 13.17 2.98
C ILE A 123 0.42 13.47 3.81
N ARG A 124 0.55 14.37 4.77
CA ARG A 124 -0.59 14.76 5.60
C ARG A 124 -1.72 15.35 4.75
N LYS A 125 -1.39 16.25 3.83
CA LYS A 125 -2.39 16.84 2.94
C LYS A 125 -3.04 15.80 2.05
N TYR A 126 -2.25 14.86 1.56
CA TYR A 126 -2.74 13.80 0.72
C TYR A 126 -3.73 12.90 1.46
N ILE A 127 -3.37 12.50 2.69
CA ILE A 127 -4.25 11.69 3.52
C ILE A 127 -5.55 12.44 3.84
N GLU A 128 -5.46 13.71 4.20
CA GLU A 128 -6.63 14.53 4.45
C GLU A 128 -7.53 14.60 3.23
N TYR A 129 -6.93 14.83 2.07
CA TYR A 129 -7.70 14.90 0.83
C TYR A 129 -8.47 13.60 0.59
N HIS A 130 -7.82 12.45 0.76
CA HIS A 130 -8.47 11.16 0.57
C HIS A 130 -9.58 10.91 1.57
N ARG A 131 -9.38 11.30 2.81
CA ARG A 131 -10.41 11.15 3.83
C ARG A 131 -11.66 11.95 3.50
N HIS A 132 -11.48 13.15 2.94
CA HIS A 132 -12.62 13.98 2.55
C HIS A 132 -13.28 13.52 1.27
N GLN A 133 -12.53 12.88 0.38
CA GLN A 133 -12.97 12.53 -0.95
C GLN A 133 -13.27 11.04 -1.14
N GLU A 134 -13.13 10.26 -0.08
CA GLU A 134 -13.22 8.81 -0.19
C GLU A 134 -14.58 8.28 -0.64
N LYS A 135 -15.61 9.12 -0.62
CA LYS A 135 -16.95 8.70 -1.03
C LYS A 135 -17.13 8.65 -2.54
N THR A 136 -16.20 9.20 -3.29
CA THR A 136 -16.32 9.25 -4.74
C THR A 136 -15.13 8.56 -5.39
N PRO A 137 -15.36 7.49 -6.16
CA PRO A 137 -14.27 6.76 -6.81
C PRO A 137 -13.39 7.63 -7.69
N LYS A 138 -13.95 8.66 -8.30
CA LYS A 138 -13.20 9.56 -9.17
C LYS A 138 -12.05 10.26 -8.47
N GLN A 139 -12.10 10.38 -7.16
CA GLN A 139 -11.10 11.12 -6.44
C GLN A 139 -9.73 10.45 -6.48
N LEU A 140 -9.69 9.14 -6.56
CA LEU A 140 -8.42 8.43 -6.67
C LEU A 140 -7.79 8.59 -8.05
N GLU A 141 -8.60 8.83 -9.06
CA GLU A 141 -8.09 8.99 -10.43
C GLU A 141 -7.36 10.31 -10.63
N LEU A 142 -7.55 11.28 -9.74
CA LEU A 142 -6.90 12.58 -9.83
C LEU A 142 -5.42 12.55 -9.43
N PHE A 143 -4.98 11.47 -8.91
CA PHE A 143 -3.61 11.28 -8.48
C PHE A 143 -2.92 10.26 -9.33
#